data_b91ac740742237e8179325c72719130d
#
_entry.id   b91ac740742237e8179325c72719130d
#
_cell.length_a   1.000
_cell.length_b   1.000
_cell.length_c   1.000
_cell.angle_alpha   90.00
_cell.angle_beta   90.00
_cell.angle_gamma   90.00
#
_symmetry.space_group_name_H-M   'P 1'
#
loop_
_entity.id
_entity.type
_entity.pdbx_description
1 polymer ?
#
loop_
_entity_poly.entity_id
_entity_poly.type
_entity_poly.pdbx_seq_one_letter_code
_entity_poly.pdbx_strand_id
1 'polypeptide(L)'
;LLSQETALTERVMFLIGNPAAIHNGTRFIDENLNRLFNGEHSRGDGLCNPERVRAHKLEQYVDRFYASQVGERHRIHYDLHTAIRGSKHEKFAIYPYRPGRKYSREQIMFLESSGVNTILFHHEPTTTFSYFSSENYRADAFTIELGKVFPMGQNDMTRFIAMKEMLTLLMTGQDLQLPAFDLKRLNLYQ
;
A
#
# COMPACT_ATOMS: atom_id res chain seq x y z
N LEU A 1 -13.35 9.06 1.99
CA LEU A 1 -12.45 9.84 2.85
C LEU A 1 -12.42 11.32 2.40
N LEU A 2 -12.13 11.59 1.12
CA LEU A 2 -11.98 12.97 0.62
C LEU A 2 -13.28 13.80 0.57
N SER A 3 -14.44 13.18 0.69
CA SER A 3 -15.74 13.85 0.68
C SER A 3 -16.26 14.28 2.07
N GLN A 4 -15.53 13.98 3.13
CA GLN A 4 -15.89 14.33 4.51
C GLN A 4 -15.06 15.54 4.95
N GLU A 5 -15.70 16.51 5.60
CA GLU A 5 -15.04 17.65 6.27
C GLU A 5 -14.31 17.16 7.54
N THR A 6 -13.37 16.25 7.35
CA THR A 6 -12.59 15.69 8.46
C THR A 6 -11.22 16.34 8.47
N ALA A 7 -10.90 17.07 9.54
CA ALA A 7 -9.58 17.68 9.69
C ALA A 7 -8.52 16.59 9.85
N LEU A 8 -7.57 16.56 8.92
CA LEU A 8 -6.39 15.69 9.01
C LEU A 8 -5.40 16.30 10.00
N THR A 9 -4.94 15.51 10.96
CA THR A 9 -3.87 15.90 11.90
C THR A 9 -2.52 15.34 11.49
N GLU A 10 -2.53 14.28 10.69
CA GLU A 10 -1.32 13.68 10.15
C GLU A 10 -1.00 14.22 8.74
N ARG A 11 0.29 14.14 8.36
CA ARG A 11 0.70 14.38 6.98
C ARG A 11 0.31 13.19 6.12
N VAL A 12 -0.59 13.41 5.18
CA VAL A 12 -1.12 12.36 4.30
C VAL A 12 -0.90 12.73 2.84
N MET A 13 -0.50 11.76 2.04
CA MET A 13 -0.44 11.86 0.59
C MET A 13 -1.31 10.76 -0.02
N PHE A 14 -2.28 11.15 -0.83
CA PHE A 14 -3.09 10.23 -1.61
C PHE A 14 -2.57 10.17 -3.04
N LEU A 15 -2.34 8.96 -3.53
CA LEU A 15 -1.87 8.72 -4.90
C LEU A 15 -2.83 7.79 -5.63
N ILE A 16 -3.16 8.15 -6.87
CA ILE A 16 -3.80 7.23 -7.81
C ILE A 16 -2.70 6.62 -8.67
N GLY A 17 -2.53 5.30 -8.61
CA GLY A 17 -1.43 4.59 -9.25
C GLY A 17 -1.38 4.84 -10.76
N ASN A 18 -2.30 4.25 -11.53
CA ASN A 18 -2.33 4.34 -13.00
C ASN A 18 -3.65 4.94 -13.53
N PRO A 19 -3.77 6.29 -13.62
CA PRO A 19 -4.98 6.93 -14.11
C PRO A 19 -5.35 6.52 -15.55
N ALA A 20 -4.36 6.28 -16.42
CA ALA A 20 -4.60 5.90 -17.81
C ALA A 20 -5.23 4.50 -17.90
N ALA A 21 -4.72 3.53 -17.14
CA ALA A 21 -5.30 2.18 -17.08
C ALA A 21 -6.72 2.20 -16.48
N ILE A 22 -6.96 3.03 -15.45
CA ILE A 22 -8.28 3.23 -14.87
C ILE A 22 -9.27 3.75 -15.91
N HIS A 23 -8.87 4.76 -16.70
CA HIS A 23 -9.70 5.33 -17.75
C HIS A 23 -10.08 4.30 -18.82
N ASN A 24 -9.14 3.43 -19.17
CA ASN A 24 -9.35 2.35 -20.15
C ASN A 24 -10.05 1.11 -19.57
N GLY A 25 -10.30 1.06 -18.27
CA GLY A 25 -10.84 -0.11 -17.60
C GLY A 25 -9.91 -1.34 -17.64
N THR A 26 -8.60 -1.12 -17.73
CA THR A 26 -7.56 -2.15 -17.79
C THR A 26 -6.68 -2.13 -16.55
N ARG A 27 -5.91 -3.19 -16.33
CA ARG A 27 -4.92 -3.24 -15.26
C ARG A 27 -3.69 -2.37 -15.56
N PHE A 28 -3.26 -2.35 -16.79
CA PHE A 28 -2.15 -1.55 -17.32
C PHE A 28 -2.35 -1.33 -18.82
N ILE A 29 -1.60 -0.43 -19.41
CA ILE A 29 -1.60 -0.18 -20.86
C ILE A 29 -0.54 -1.06 -21.52
N ASP A 30 0.72 -0.86 -21.16
CA ASP A 30 1.87 -1.56 -21.74
C ASP A 30 2.54 -2.51 -20.73
N GLU A 31 2.79 -2.04 -19.50
CA GLU A 31 3.49 -2.79 -18.45
C GLU A 31 2.80 -2.68 -17.09
N ASN A 32 2.92 -3.73 -16.27
CA ASN A 32 2.41 -3.70 -14.91
C ASN A 32 3.18 -2.68 -14.06
N LEU A 33 2.52 -1.56 -13.73
CA LEU A 33 3.09 -0.47 -12.96
C LEU A 33 3.79 -0.96 -11.67
N ASN A 34 3.19 -1.91 -10.95
CA ASN A 34 3.75 -2.44 -9.70
C ASN A 34 4.89 -3.46 -9.91
N ARG A 35 5.62 -3.35 -11.01
CA ARG A 35 6.88 -4.05 -11.32
C ARG A 35 7.97 -3.07 -11.77
N LEU A 36 7.69 -1.76 -11.71
CA LEU A 36 8.54 -0.72 -12.31
C LEU A 36 9.17 0.22 -11.27
N PHE A 37 8.98 -0.05 -9.98
CA PHE A 37 9.54 0.76 -8.90
C PHE A 37 10.98 0.34 -8.54
N ASN A 38 11.59 1.10 -7.65
CA ASN A 38 12.97 0.95 -7.20
C ASN A 38 13.98 1.09 -8.36
N GLY A 39 13.70 2.06 -9.25
CA GLY A 39 14.53 2.39 -10.39
C GLY A 39 14.34 1.48 -11.62
N GLU A 40 13.50 0.44 -11.53
CA GLU A 40 13.26 -0.49 -12.65
C GLU A 40 12.68 0.22 -13.87
N HIS A 41 11.85 1.26 -13.68
CA HIS A 41 11.29 2.09 -14.75
C HIS A 41 12.35 2.70 -15.69
N SER A 42 13.60 2.87 -15.22
CA SER A 42 14.67 3.50 -15.98
C SER A 42 15.66 2.49 -16.59
N ARG A 43 15.46 1.18 -16.39
CA ARG A 43 16.29 0.12 -16.95
C ARG A 43 15.90 -0.23 -18.39
N GLY A 44 16.83 -0.84 -19.12
CA GLY A 44 16.59 -1.22 -20.52
C GLY A 44 16.32 0.00 -21.40
N ASP A 45 15.13 0.05 -22.02
CA ASP A 45 14.71 1.14 -22.91
C ASP A 45 14.34 2.44 -22.14
N GLY A 46 14.54 2.48 -20.83
CA GLY A 46 14.27 3.65 -20.01
C GLY A 46 12.77 3.99 -19.90
N LEU A 47 12.43 5.27 -19.94
CA LEU A 47 11.06 5.77 -19.78
C LEU A 47 10.26 5.69 -21.10
N CYS A 48 10.24 4.51 -21.75
CA CYS A 48 9.71 4.32 -23.10
C CYS A 48 8.17 4.21 -23.20
N ASN A 49 7.46 4.04 -22.08
CA ASN A 49 6.01 3.88 -22.06
C ASN A 49 5.34 4.63 -20.88
N PRO A 50 4.00 4.75 -20.89
CA PRO A 50 3.26 5.49 -19.87
C PRO A 50 3.49 5.00 -18.43
N GLU A 51 3.55 3.70 -18.21
CA GLU A 51 3.74 3.13 -16.87
C GLU A 51 5.13 3.42 -16.33
N ARG A 52 6.17 3.35 -17.15
CA ARG A 52 7.55 3.68 -16.75
C ARG A 52 7.67 5.16 -16.35
N VAL A 53 7.11 6.06 -17.17
CA VAL A 53 7.02 7.49 -16.83
C VAL A 53 6.22 7.71 -15.55
N ARG A 54 5.14 6.97 -15.37
CA ARG A 54 4.28 7.07 -14.18
C ARG A 54 4.99 6.58 -12.92
N ALA A 55 5.66 5.43 -12.96
CA ALA A 55 6.43 4.90 -11.84
C ALA A 55 7.50 5.90 -11.39
N HIS A 56 8.26 6.45 -12.34
CA HIS A 56 9.26 7.49 -12.06
C HIS A 56 8.64 8.71 -11.36
N LYS A 57 7.50 9.21 -11.83
CA LYS A 57 6.79 10.34 -11.19
C LYS A 57 6.30 9.99 -9.78
N LEU A 58 5.78 8.78 -9.57
CA LEU A 58 5.31 8.34 -8.26
C LEU A 58 6.48 8.26 -7.26
N GLU A 59 7.64 7.75 -7.66
CA GLU A 59 8.84 7.77 -6.84
C GLU A 59 9.24 9.20 -6.46
N GLN A 60 9.24 10.13 -7.41
CA GLN A 60 9.52 11.55 -7.14
C GLN A 60 8.51 12.19 -6.16
N TYR A 61 7.22 11.83 -6.22
CA TYR A 61 6.23 12.34 -5.27
C TYR A 61 6.50 11.82 -3.86
N VAL A 62 6.78 10.53 -3.71
CA VAL A 62 7.12 9.92 -2.43
C VAL A 62 8.42 10.52 -1.86
N ASP A 63 9.44 10.70 -2.71
CA ASP A 63 10.71 11.32 -2.36
C ASP A 63 10.50 12.73 -1.77
N ARG A 64 9.80 13.61 -2.49
CA ARG A 64 9.47 14.95 -2.02
C ARG A 64 8.64 14.93 -0.74
N PHE A 65 7.68 14.01 -0.65
CA PHE A 65 6.84 13.87 0.55
C PHE A 65 7.67 13.51 1.77
N TYR A 66 8.57 12.55 1.68
CA TYR A 66 9.41 12.19 2.82
C TYR A 66 10.53 13.21 3.06
N ALA A 67 11.13 13.78 2.01
CA ALA A 67 12.18 14.80 2.14
C ALA A 67 11.71 16.10 2.82
N SER A 68 10.44 16.49 2.63
CA SER A 68 9.86 17.68 3.27
C SER A 68 9.37 17.44 4.70
N GLN A 69 9.66 16.26 5.29
CA GLN A 69 9.35 15.95 6.67
C GLN A 69 10.23 16.76 7.64
N VAL A 70 9.59 17.32 8.69
CA VAL A 70 10.29 17.98 9.79
C VAL A 70 10.27 17.06 11.01
N GLY A 71 11.43 16.80 11.60
CA GLY A 71 11.61 15.91 12.75
C GLY A 71 11.47 14.41 12.39
N GLU A 72 11.66 13.56 13.38
CA GLU A 72 11.44 12.12 13.25
C GLU A 72 9.96 11.81 13.27
N ARG A 73 9.49 11.05 12.31
CA ARG A 73 8.10 10.58 12.22
C ARG A 73 8.08 9.13 11.76
N HIS A 74 7.11 8.40 12.25
CA HIS A 74 6.80 7.09 11.71
C HIS A 74 6.28 7.21 10.28
N ARG A 75 6.88 6.47 9.37
CA ARG A 75 6.54 6.48 7.93
C ARG A 75 5.76 5.25 7.59
N ILE A 76 4.60 5.44 7.04
CA ILE A 76 3.68 4.36 6.67
C ILE A 76 3.34 4.50 5.18
N HIS A 77 3.24 3.36 4.47
CA HIS A 77 2.79 3.31 3.09
C HIS A 77 1.84 2.13 2.89
N TYR A 78 0.59 2.39 2.60
CA TYR A 78 -0.38 1.37 2.21
C TYR A 78 -0.70 1.48 0.73
N ASP A 79 -0.26 0.49 -0.05
CA ASP A 79 -0.56 0.33 -1.47
C ASP A 79 -1.81 -0.57 -1.59
N LEU A 80 -2.97 0.08 -1.77
CA LEU A 80 -4.28 -0.59 -1.72
C LEU A 80 -4.63 -1.20 -3.08
N HIS A 81 -4.81 -2.50 -3.12
CA HIS A 81 -5.08 -3.32 -4.29
C HIS A 81 -6.36 -4.16 -4.16
N THR A 82 -6.77 -4.73 -5.28
CA THR A 82 -7.72 -5.83 -5.37
C THR A 82 -7.13 -6.96 -6.21
N ALA A 83 -7.26 -8.21 -5.73
CA ALA A 83 -6.60 -9.37 -6.32
C ALA A 83 -7.29 -9.84 -7.62
N ILE A 84 -6.50 -10.06 -8.67
CA ILE A 84 -7.00 -10.58 -9.97
C ILE A 84 -7.33 -12.07 -9.85
N ARG A 85 -6.47 -12.82 -9.16
CA ARG A 85 -6.63 -14.26 -8.98
C ARG A 85 -7.36 -14.55 -7.68
N GLY A 86 -8.20 -15.59 -7.69
CA GLY A 86 -8.77 -16.10 -6.46
C GLY A 86 -7.68 -16.54 -5.49
N SER A 87 -7.83 -16.20 -4.23
CA SER A 87 -6.95 -16.60 -3.14
C SER A 87 -7.73 -17.36 -2.08
N LYS A 88 -7.05 -18.27 -1.37
CA LYS A 88 -7.61 -18.94 -0.18
C LYS A 88 -8.05 -17.93 0.88
N HIS A 89 -7.30 -16.85 0.99
CA HIS A 89 -7.59 -15.72 1.86
C HIS A 89 -8.08 -14.56 1.01
N GLU A 90 -9.29 -14.11 1.25
CA GLU A 90 -9.91 -13.08 0.44
C GLU A 90 -9.18 -11.73 0.55
N LYS A 91 -8.78 -11.40 1.78
CA LYS A 91 -7.98 -10.21 2.08
C LYS A 91 -6.65 -10.63 2.68
N PHE A 92 -5.58 -10.06 2.18
CA PHE A 92 -4.24 -10.30 2.69
C PHE A 92 -3.34 -9.11 2.43
N ALA A 93 -2.25 -9.02 3.18
CA ALA A 93 -1.22 -8.01 2.95
C ALA A 93 0.13 -8.68 2.69
N ILE A 94 0.91 -8.09 1.81
CA ILE A 94 2.30 -8.47 1.58
C ILE A 94 3.17 -7.45 2.32
N TYR A 95 3.94 -7.93 3.29
CA TYR A 95 4.95 -7.14 3.96
C TYR A 95 6.26 -7.32 3.19
N PRO A 96 6.82 -6.26 2.58
CA PRO A 96 8.02 -6.35 1.78
C PRO A 96 9.21 -6.86 2.55
N TYR A 97 10.18 -7.41 1.83
CA TYR A 97 11.49 -7.78 2.36
C TYR A 97 12.16 -6.59 3.06
N ARG A 98 12.68 -6.82 4.26
CA ARG A 98 13.29 -5.74 5.08
C ARG A 98 14.47 -6.27 5.91
N PRO A 99 15.61 -6.54 5.29
CA PRO A 99 16.74 -7.16 5.95
C PRO A 99 17.22 -6.35 7.16
N GLY A 100 17.48 -7.04 8.27
CA GLY A 100 17.99 -6.42 9.49
C GLY A 100 17.00 -5.49 10.22
N ARG A 101 15.74 -5.41 9.79
CA ARG A 101 14.69 -4.62 10.45
C ARG A 101 13.60 -5.51 11.04
N LYS A 102 13.13 -5.19 12.23
CA LYS A 102 11.99 -5.89 12.84
C LYS A 102 10.69 -5.57 12.11
N TYR A 103 9.79 -6.53 12.04
CA TYR A 103 8.41 -6.33 11.61
C TYR A 103 7.62 -5.61 12.70
N SER A 104 6.81 -4.63 12.32
CA SER A 104 5.98 -3.86 13.24
C SER A 104 4.75 -4.66 13.65
N ARG A 105 4.67 -5.05 14.91
CA ARG A 105 3.46 -5.69 15.47
C ARG A 105 2.27 -4.76 15.45
N GLU A 106 2.49 -3.48 15.71
CA GLU A 106 1.46 -2.44 15.67
C GLU A 106 0.80 -2.38 14.29
N GLN A 107 1.60 -2.37 13.21
CA GLN A 107 1.09 -2.35 11.85
C GLN A 107 0.35 -3.64 11.47
N ILE A 108 0.79 -4.79 11.98
CA ILE A 108 0.08 -6.05 11.79
C ILE A 108 -1.28 -6.00 12.49
N MET A 109 -1.36 -5.44 13.70
CA MET A 109 -2.63 -5.29 14.42
C MET A 109 -3.55 -4.25 13.80
N PHE A 110 -2.99 -3.18 13.21
CA PHE A 110 -3.75 -2.24 12.39
C PHE A 110 -4.43 -2.95 11.20
N LEU A 111 -3.69 -3.78 10.48
CA LEU A 111 -4.23 -4.56 9.36
C LEU A 111 -5.31 -5.54 9.82
N GLU A 112 -5.08 -6.23 10.93
CA GLU A 112 -6.08 -7.14 11.51
C GLU A 112 -7.38 -6.39 11.86
N SER A 113 -7.28 -5.25 12.53
CA SER A 113 -8.42 -4.38 12.84
C SER A 113 -9.11 -3.82 11.60
N SER A 114 -8.36 -3.70 10.49
CA SER A 114 -8.90 -3.31 9.17
C SER A 114 -9.55 -4.47 8.40
N GLY A 115 -9.64 -5.66 9.01
CA GLY A 115 -10.19 -6.87 8.40
C GLY A 115 -9.20 -7.64 7.52
N VAL A 116 -7.89 -7.39 7.66
CA VAL A 116 -6.82 -8.07 6.93
C VAL A 116 -5.97 -8.87 7.92
N ASN A 117 -6.36 -10.12 8.16
CA ASN A 117 -5.70 -10.99 9.15
C ASN A 117 -4.65 -11.95 8.57
N THR A 118 -4.38 -11.85 7.28
CA THR A 118 -3.42 -12.69 6.58
C THR A 118 -2.25 -11.84 6.09
N ILE A 119 -1.05 -12.17 6.53
CA ILE A 119 0.17 -11.45 6.17
C ILE A 119 1.17 -12.40 5.53
N LEU A 120 1.63 -12.06 4.34
CA LEU A 120 2.71 -12.74 3.63
C LEU A 120 4.00 -11.92 3.78
N PHE A 121 5.00 -12.47 4.42
CA PHE A 121 6.33 -11.85 4.52
C PHE A 121 7.16 -12.19 3.29
N HIS A 122 7.55 -11.19 2.55
CA HIS A 122 8.40 -11.40 1.38
C HIS A 122 9.85 -11.58 1.82
N HIS A 123 10.56 -12.51 1.19
CA HIS A 123 11.90 -12.93 1.62
C HIS A 123 13.04 -12.44 0.72
N GLU A 124 12.71 -11.71 -0.35
CA GLU A 124 13.67 -11.17 -1.31
C GLU A 124 13.30 -9.76 -1.79
N PRO A 125 14.24 -8.97 -2.33
CA PRO A 125 13.98 -7.70 -2.95
C PRO A 125 12.99 -7.80 -4.12
N THR A 126 12.17 -6.75 -4.30
CA THR A 126 11.19 -6.66 -5.39
C THR A 126 11.21 -5.28 -6.04
N THR A 127 10.40 -5.11 -7.07
CA THR A 127 10.21 -3.83 -7.76
C THR A 127 8.81 -3.25 -7.55
N THR A 128 8.20 -3.58 -6.38
CA THR A 128 6.87 -3.08 -6.02
C THR A 128 6.94 -1.70 -5.35
N PHE A 129 5.83 -0.96 -5.39
CA PHE A 129 5.76 0.38 -4.82
C PHE A 129 5.93 0.36 -3.29
N SER A 130 5.34 -0.60 -2.61
CA SER A 130 5.52 -0.78 -1.17
C SER A 130 6.97 -1.12 -0.81
N TYR A 131 7.66 -1.98 -1.59
CA TYR A 131 9.07 -2.28 -1.38
C TYR A 131 9.94 -1.02 -1.56
N PHE A 132 9.71 -0.22 -2.60
CA PHE A 132 10.43 1.05 -2.81
C PHE A 132 10.38 1.95 -1.57
N SER A 133 9.21 2.16 -0.97
CA SER A 133 9.09 2.98 0.23
C SER A 133 9.72 2.34 1.46
N SER A 134 9.60 1.01 1.60
CA SER A 134 10.24 0.27 2.68
C SER A 134 11.76 0.36 2.62
N GLU A 135 12.34 0.18 1.44
CA GLU A 135 13.80 0.15 1.24
C GLU A 135 14.41 1.55 1.37
N ASN A 136 13.89 2.53 0.64
CA ASN A 136 14.53 3.83 0.51
C ASN A 136 14.20 4.79 1.68
N TYR A 137 13.05 4.62 2.33
CA TYR A 137 12.61 5.56 3.39
C TYR A 137 12.36 4.89 4.74
N ARG A 138 12.65 3.59 4.86
CA ARG A 138 12.42 2.77 6.06
C ARG A 138 10.96 2.77 6.51
N ALA A 139 10.03 3.01 5.59
CA ALA A 139 8.61 2.99 5.89
C ALA A 139 8.14 1.59 6.29
N ASP A 140 7.16 1.52 7.19
CA ASP A 140 6.31 0.34 7.32
C ASP A 140 5.33 0.34 6.15
N ALA A 141 5.62 -0.48 5.15
CA ALA A 141 4.93 -0.47 3.88
C ALA A 141 4.29 -1.83 3.60
N PHE A 142 3.14 -1.81 2.93
CA PHE A 142 2.40 -3.02 2.58
C PHE A 142 1.75 -2.88 1.22
N THR A 143 1.72 -3.95 0.43
CA THR A 143 0.74 -4.13 -0.63
C THR A 143 -0.45 -4.87 -0.01
N ILE A 144 -1.63 -4.26 -0.03
CA ILE A 144 -2.81 -4.77 0.67
C ILE A 144 -3.88 -5.15 -0.35
N GLU A 145 -4.17 -6.44 -0.44
CA GLU A 145 -5.22 -6.98 -1.30
C GLU A 145 -6.56 -7.04 -0.51
N LEU A 146 -7.50 -6.20 -0.90
CA LEU A 146 -8.77 -6.00 -0.20
C LEU A 146 -9.93 -6.85 -0.72
N GLY A 147 -9.63 -7.88 -1.49
CA GLY A 147 -10.59 -8.80 -2.08
C GLY A 147 -10.46 -8.92 -3.59
N LYS A 148 -11.42 -9.59 -4.23
CA LYS A 148 -11.42 -9.81 -5.67
C LYS A 148 -11.60 -8.50 -6.43
N VAL A 149 -10.92 -8.37 -7.57
CA VAL A 149 -11.07 -7.24 -8.49
C VAL A 149 -12.45 -7.23 -9.16
N PHE A 150 -13.04 -6.04 -9.25
CA PHE A 150 -14.23 -5.73 -10.03
C PHE A 150 -13.94 -4.54 -10.96
N PRO A 151 -14.74 -4.34 -12.01
CA PRO A 151 -14.63 -3.13 -12.81
C PRO A 151 -14.70 -1.87 -11.94
N MET A 152 -14.02 -0.80 -12.36
CA MET A 152 -13.97 0.46 -11.62
C MET A 152 -15.39 0.98 -11.32
N GLY A 153 -15.64 1.32 -10.05
CA GLY A 153 -16.95 1.78 -9.57
C GLY A 153 -17.96 0.67 -9.23
N GLN A 154 -17.64 -0.59 -9.51
CA GLN A 154 -18.54 -1.74 -9.24
C GLN A 154 -18.14 -2.53 -7.98
N ASN A 155 -17.15 -2.07 -7.24
CA ASN A 155 -16.78 -2.70 -5.98
C ASN A 155 -17.89 -2.52 -4.94
N ASP A 156 -18.18 -3.58 -4.19
CA ASP A 156 -19.01 -3.49 -2.99
C ASP A 156 -18.24 -2.77 -1.88
N MET A 157 -18.53 -1.48 -1.70
CA MET A 157 -17.84 -0.62 -0.76
C MET A 157 -18.06 -1.00 0.70
N THR A 158 -19.08 -1.82 1.02
CA THR A 158 -19.31 -2.32 2.39
C THR A 158 -18.15 -3.21 2.85
N ARG A 159 -17.49 -3.88 1.93
CA ARG A 159 -16.34 -4.75 2.19
C ARG A 159 -15.09 -3.99 2.65
N PHE A 160 -15.04 -2.68 2.42
CA PHE A 160 -13.91 -1.81 2.74
C PHE A 160 -14.15 -0.93 3.98
N ILE A 161 -15.31 -1.07 4.64
CA ILE A 161 -15.70 -0.21 5.78
C ILE A 161 -14.63 -0.23 6.87
N ALA A 162 -14.22 -1.41 7.35
CA ALA A 162 -13.22 -1.52 8.42
C ALA A 162 -11.87 -0.86 8.03
N MET A 163 -11.39 -1.08 6.81
CA MET A 163 -10.18 -0.41 6.32
C MET A 163 -10.36 1.11 6.25
N LYS A 164 -11.51 1.59 5.75
CA LYS A 164 -11.82 3.01 5.68
C LYS A 164 -11.84 3.66 7.08
N GLU A 165 -12.48 3.01 8.05
CA GLU A 165 -12.56 3.48 9.45
C GLU A 165 -11.17 3.57 10.07
N MET A 166 -10.38 2.50 10.00
CA MET A 166 -9.03 2.47 10.55
C MET A 166 -8.11 3.51 9.90
N LEU A 167 -8.18 3.70 8.59
CA LEU A 167 -7.45 4.77 7.90
C LEU A 167 -7.92 6.16 8.35
N THR A 168 -9.22 6.35 8.58
CA THR A 168 -9.75 7.62 9.08
C THR A 168 -9.19 7.93 10.47
N LEU A 169 -9.23 6.98 11.40
CA LEU A 169 -8.67 7.15 12.75
C LEU A 169 -7.17 7.50 12.68
N LEU A 170 -6.40 6.75 11.87
CA LEU A 170 -4.97 6.98 11.68
C LEU A 170 -4.67 8.40 11.18
N MET A 171 -5.39 8.86 10.14
CA MET A 171 -5.16 10.17 9.50
C MET A 171 -5.63 11.36 10.36
N THR A 172 -6.56 11.12 11.26
CA THR A 172 -7.08 12.15 12.18
C THR A 172 -6.40 12.13 13.54
N GLY A 173 -5.36 11.28 13.73
CA GLY A 173 -4.61 11.16 14.98
C GLY A 173 -5.45 10.65 16.15
N GLN A 174 -6.54 9.96 15.87
CA GLN A 174 -7.36 9.36 16.92
C GLN A 174 -6.75 8.06 17.42
N ASP A 175 -7.08 7.69 18.66
CA ASP A 175 -6.63 6.43 19.23
C ASP A 175 -7.17 5.23 18.43
N LEU A 176 -6.26 4.44 17.88
CA LEU A 176 -6.59 3.27 17.06
C LEU A 176 -7.17 2.11 17.89
N GLN A 177 -7.00 2.14 19.22
CA GLN A 177 -7.42 1.08 20.15
C GLN A 177 -7.07 -0.34 19.65
N LEU A 178 -5.83 -0.47 19.19
CA LEU A 178 -5.38 -1.74 18.62
C LEU A 178 -5.39 -2.86 19.67
N PRO A 179 -5.90 -4.04 19.33
CA PRO A 179 -5.90 -5.16 20.23
C PRO A 179 -4.47 -5.68 20.50
N ALA A 180 -4.29 -6.39 21.61
CA ALA A 180 -3.03 -7.07 21.88
C ALA A 180 -2.67 -8.05 20.76
N PHE A 181 -1.37 -8.14 20.45
CA PHE A 181 -0.88 -9.04 19.42
C PHE A 181 -1.17 -10.51 19.81
N ASP A 182 -1.92 -11.21 18.97
CA ASP A 182 -2.30 -12.60 19.18
C ASP A 182 -2.17 -13.41 17.88
N LEU A 183 -1.23 -14.35 17.87
CA LEU A 183 -0.99 -15.23 16.71
C LEU A 183 -2.19 -16.12 16.34
N LYS A 184 -3.10 -16.39 17.29
CA LYS A 184 -4.30 -17.20 17.01
C LYS A 184 -5.29 -16.54 16.06
N ARG A 185 -5.22 -15.21 15.94
CA ARG A 185 -6.09 -14.42 15.06
C ARG A 185 -5.46 -14.12 13.70
N LEU A 186 -4.22 -14.52 13.50
CA LEU A 186 -3.41 -14.17 12.34
C LEU A 186 -3.03 -15.40 11.54
N ASN A 187 -3.01 -15.26 10.22
CA ASN A 187 -2.41 -16.21 9.30
C ASN A 187 -1.12 -15.60 8.77
N LEU A 188 0.02 -16.09 9.24
CA LEU A 188 1.33 -15.57 8.86
C LEU A 188 2.05 -16.57 7.97
N TYR A 189 2.51 -16.11 6.80
CA TYR A 189 3.19 -16.91 5.78
C TYR A 189 4.51 -16.27 5.38
N GLN A 190 5.46 -17.10 4.97
CA GLN A 190 6.73 -16.70 4.38
C GLN A 190 6.96 -17.47 3.08
#